data_56545a3d7d908a81353f7ae68be22601
#
_entry.id   56545a3d7d908a81353f7ae68be22601
#
_cell.length_a   1.000
_cell.length_b   1.000
_cell.length_c   1.000
_cell.angle_alpha   90.00
_cell.angle_beta   90.00
_cell.angle_gamma   90.00
#
_symmetry.space_group_name_H-M   'P 1'
#
loop_
_entity.id
_entity.type
_entity.pdbx_description
1 polymer ?
#
loop_
_entity_poly.entity_id
_entity_poly.type
_entity_poly.pdbx_seq_one_letter_code
_entity_poly.pdbx_strand_id
1 'polypeptide(L)'
;MLEQEKNPRLSSFCIYLCSSILISLLVISTIPTYQVFSIGPEQYSFVGKWGSKGVGHGSFAQPAGITTDSNGNVYVGDLTGISGKIQKFTGNGTFITAWGNLGFGPGTFTNPTQLSADSNDNIYVADLGNAETAVQKFTSNGTFLTSWGSTGLSDGQFINPSGIGVDSKSNVYVADYGENNRVQKFDNNGNFITKWGSTGTGDGQFINPADIAIDKLNNVYVVDRGNDRVQKFDNNGNFITKWGSTGTGDGQFQSPIGITVNSKGIVYVVDGGNSRVQSFSLAPK
;
A
#
# COMPACT_ATOMS: atom_id res chain seq x y z
N MET A 1 64.81 -7.34 28.78
CA MET A 1 65.26 -8.61 28.28
C MET A 1 64.23 -9.02 27.22
N LEU A 2 64.46 -8.61 25.99
CA LEU A 2 65.14 -9.36 24.94
C LEU A 2 64.41 -10.68 24.64
N GLU A 3 63.99 -11.07 23.50
CA GLU A 3 64.29 -10.84 22.06
C GLU A 3 63.17 -11.54 21.29
N GLN A 4 62.60 -10.97 20.22
CA GLN A 4 62.97 -11.17 18.80
C GLN A 4 62.98 -12.61 18.27
N GLU A 5 62.27 -12.84 17.27
CA GLU A 5 62.43 -13.04 15.82
C GLU A 5 62.07 -14.51 15.45
N LYS A 6 61.52 -14.89 14.31
CA LYS A 6 61.64 -14.69 12.88
C LYS A 6 60.79 -15.69 12.13
N ASN A 7 60.21 -15.25 11.05
CA ASN A 7 59.81 -16.10 9.91
C ASN A 7 61.08 -16.63 9.23
N PRO A 8 61.15 -17.85 8.67
CA PRO A 8 61.21 -17.87 7.24
C PRO A 8 60.75 -19.16 6.44
N ARG A 9 60.46 -18.91 5.17
CA ARG A 9 60.88 -19.55 3.93
C ARG A 9 60.10 -20.73 3.36
N LEU A 10 59.58 -20.42 2.18
CA LEU A 10 59.64 -21.15 0.89
C LEU A 10 60.64 -22.31 0.80
N SER A 11 60.17 -23.41 0.19
CA SER A 11 61.06 -24.22 -0.65
C SER A 11 60.29 -24.82 -1.83
N SER A 12 60.84 -24.52 -2.99
CA SER A 12 60.56 -25.06 -4.33
C SER A 12 61.02 -26.50 -4.48
N PHE A 13 60.35 -27.26 -5.33
CA PHE A 13 60.93 -28.36 -6.11
C PHE A 13 60.06 -28.61 -7.33
N CYS A 14 60.48 -28.25 -8.45
CA CYS A 14 61.28 -28.85 -9.52
C CYS A 14 60.50 -29.80 -10.46
N ILE A 15 60.19 -29.29 -11.58
CA ILE A 15 60.26 -29.70 -13.00
C ILE A 15 60.45 -31.14 -13.29
N TYR A 16 59.60 -31.77 -14.12
CA TYR A 16 59.95 -32.63 -15.20
C TYR A 16 59.03 -32.39 -16.44
N LEU A 17 59.72 -32.07 -17.55
CA LEU A 17 59.15 -32.00 -18.90
C LEU A 17 58.80 -33.41 -19.41
N CYS A 18 57.69 -33.56 -20.07
CA CYS A 18 57.59 -34.43 -21.23
C CYS A 18 56.53 -33.89 -22.20
N SER A 19 56.99 -33.74 -23.41
CA SER A 19 56.29 -33.16 -24.57
C SER A 19 55.26 -34.12 -25.14
N SER A 20 54.06 -33.62 -25.40
CA SER A 20 53.25 -33.99 -26.56
C SER A 20 52.19 -32.90 -26.82
N ILE A 21 52.22 -32.43 -28.03
CA ILE A 21 51.38 -31.37 -28.60
C ILE A 21 49.95 -31.90 -28.70
N LEU A 22 49.02 -31.25 -28.00
CA LEU A 22 47.61 -31.25 -28.35
C LEU A 22 47.10 -29.85 -28.20
N ILE A 23 46.79 -29.20 -29.31
CA ILE A 23 46.09 -27.93 -29.38
C ILE A 23 44.65 -28.19 -28.97
N SER A 24 44.29 -27.88 -27.73
CA SER A 24 42.89 -27.75 -27.32
C SER A 24 42.57 -26.28 -27.15
N LEU A 25 41.66 -25.78 -28.00
CA LEU A 25 41.06 -24.47 -27.84
C LEU A 25 40.48 -24.33 -26.43
N LEU A 26 41.13 -23.54 -25.59
CA LEU A 26 40.57 -23.11 -24.32
C LEU A 26 39.56 -21.98 -24.62
N VAL A 27 38.30 -22.34 -24.80
CA VAL A 27 37.22 -21.39 -24.72
C VAL A 27 37.10 -20.94 -23.27
N ILE A 28 37.75 -19.85 -22.92
CA ILE A 28 37.52 -19.17 -21.65
C ILE A 28 36.14 -18.53 -21.78
N SER A 29 35.11 -19.26 -21.33
CA SER A 29 33.80 -18.65 -21.05
C SER A 29 33.99 -17.71 -19.86
N THR A 30 34.13 -16.41 -20.14
CA THR A 30 33.98 -15.39 -19.13
C THR A 30 32.51 -15.37 -18.72
N ILE A 31 32.18 -16.11 -17.70
CA ILE A 31 30.91 -15.95 -16.98
C ILE A 31 30.99 -14.53 -16.40
N PRO A 32 30.08 -13.60 -16.77
CA PRO A 32 30.06 -12.32 -16.13
C PRO A 32 29.78 -12.57 -14.64
N THR A 33 30.74 -12.28 -13.79
CA THR A 33 30.52 -12.21 -12.36
C THR A 33 29.52 -11.09 -12.15
N TYR A 34 28.25 -11.44 -11.93
CA TYR A 34 27.29 -10.50 -11.41
C TYR A 34 27.80 -10.08 -10.03
N GLN A 35 28.32 -8.88 -9.97
CA GLN A 35 28.57 -8.20 -8.69
C GLN A 35 27.20 -8.03 -8.05
N VAL A 36 26.89 -8.89 -7.09
CA VAL A 36 25.78 -8.65 -6.17
C VAL A 36 26.21 -7.46 -5.33
N PHE A 37 25.80 -6.26 -5.73
CA PHE A 37 25.85 -5.13 -4.83
C PHE A 37 24.93 -5.48 -3.66
N SER A 38 25.51 -5.84 -2.54
CA SER A 38 24.84 -5.85 -1.25
C SER A 38 24.43 -4.39 -1.00
N ILE A 39 23.21 -4.03 -1.40
CA ILE A 39 22.59 -2.82 -0.89
C ILE A 39 22.38 -3.12 0.60
N GLY A 40 23.14 -2.46 1.47
CA GLY A 40 22.90 -2.49 2.90
C GLY A 40 21.42 -2.17 3.18
N PRO A 41 20.88 -2.49 4.35
CA PRO A 41 19.48 -2.23 4.66
C PRO A 41 19.16 -0.77 4.34
N GLU A 42 18.09 -0.53 3.53
CA GLU A 42 17.63 0.82 3.24
C GLU A 42 17.40 1.53 4.58
N GLN A 43 18.19 2.58 4.84
CA GLN A 43 18.04 3.37 6.06
C GLN A 43 17.14 4.54 5.74
N TYR A 44 15.98 4.61 6.39
CA TYR A 44 15.12 5.79 6.34
C TYR A 44 15.61 6.82 7.34
N SER A 45 15.81 8.06 6.89
CA SER A 45 16.08 9.20 7.74
C SER A 45 14.83 10.07 7.85
N PHE A 46 14.66 10.70 9.01
CA PHE A 46 13.61 11.70 9.20
C PHE A 46 13.85 12.89 8.27
N VAL A 47 12.88 13.21 7.42
CA VAL A 47 12.96 14.32 6.46
C VAL A 47 12.22 15.55 6.98
N GLY A 48 11.08 15.36 7.67
CA GLY A 48 10.29 16.49 8.17
C GLY A 48 8.95 16.05 8.76
N LYS A 49 8.32 17.00 9.44
CA LYS A 49 6.96 16.87 9.94
C LYS A 49 6.22 18.19 9.77
N TRP A 50 4.92 18.10 9.60
CA TRP A 50 4.05 19.27 9.57
C TRP A 50 2.69 18.93 10.20
N GLY A 51 1.90 19.97 10.43
CA GLY A 51 0.62 19.85 11.09
C GLY A 51 0.74 20.03 12.60
N SER A 52 -0.38 20.41 13.18
CA SER A 52 -0.59 20.53 14.61
C SER A 52 -2.03 20.14 14.94
N LYS A 53 -2.34 19.90 16.21
CA LYS A 53 -3.72 19.61 16.62
C LYS A 53 -4.59 20.86 16.40
N GLY A 54 -5.69 20.71 15.67
CA GLY A 54 -6.62 21.81 15.44
C GLY A 54 -7.53 21.57 14.24
N VAL A 55 -8.43 22.53 13.96
CA VAL A 55 -9.41 22.48 12.87
C VAL A 55 -9.09 23.45 11.72
N GLY A 56 -8.06 24.28 11.86
CA GLY A 56 -7.64 25.27 10.85
C GLY A 56 -6.90 24.62 9.67
N HIS A 57 -6.52 25.46 8.70
CA HIS A 57 -5.68 25.05 7.58
C HIS A 57 -4.28 24.65 8.08
N GLY A 58 -3.78 23.51 7.64
CA GLY A 58 -2.51 22.95 8.09
C GLY A 58 -2.54 22.32 9.49
N SER A 59 -3.69 22.31 10.14
CA SER A 59 -3.90 21.59 11.40
C SER A 59 -4.86 20.43 11.18
N PHE A 60 -4.77 19.41 12.05
CA PHE A 60 -5.57 18.19 11.98
C PHE A 60 -6.26 17.92 13.31
N ALA A 61 -7.52 17.51 13.25
CA ALA A 61 -8.25 17.06 14.43
C ALA A 61 -8.18 15.53 14.58
N GLN A 62 -8.49 14.80 13.52
CA GLN A 62 -8.39 13.34 13.43
C GLN A 62 -8.01 12.95 12.00
N PRO A 63 -6.72 13.08 11.62
CA PRO A 63 -6.27 12.66 10.29
C PRO A 63 -6.41 11.13 10.16
N ALA A 64 -6.95 10.68 9.05
CA ALA A 64 -7.19 9.26 8.76
C ALA A 64 -6.50 8.82 7.47
N GLY A 65 -7.13 9.03 6.31
CA GLY A 65 -6.58 8.63 5.02
C GLY A 65 -5.52 9.58 4.49
N ILE A 66 -4.58 9.04 3.73
CA ILE A 66 -3.51 9.80 3.08
C ILE A 66 -3.20 9.23 1.70
N THR A 67 -2.95 10.10 0.72
CA THR A 67 -2.46 9.72 -0.61
C THR A 67 -1.57 10.81 -1.19
N THR A 68 -0.88 10.50 -2.30
CA THR A 68 -0.06 11.47 -3.03
C THR A 68 -0.46 11.51 -4.50
N ASP A 69 -0.29 12.68 -5.14
CA ASP A 69 -0.41 12.80 -6.59
C ASP A 69 0.95 12.58 -7.29
N SER A 70 0.94 12.61 -8.64
CA SER A 70 2.14 12.42 -9.47
C SER A 70 3.19 13.52 -9.29
N ASN A 71 2.81 14.69 -8.77
CA ASN A 71 3.68 15.82 -8.48
C ASN A 71 4.27 15.77 -7.06
N GLY A 72 3.95 14.73 -6.29
CA GLY A 72 4.38 14.56 -4.91
C GLY A 72 3.63 15.44 -3.91
N ASN A 73 2.48 16.02 -4.27
CA ASN A 73 1.62 16.67 -3.29
C ASN A 73 0.91 15.62 -2.43
N VAL A 74 0.68 15.97 -1.19
CA VAL A 74 0.10 15.08 -0.17
C VAL A 74 -1.34 15.52 0.12
N TYR A 75 -2.24 14.57 0.15
CA TYR A 75 -3.65 14.77 0.48
C TYR A 75 -3.99 14.02 1.76
N VAL A 76 -4.61 14.69 2.71
CA VAL A 76 -4.98 14.12 4.02
C VAL A 76 -6.46 14.34 4.27
N GLY A 77 -7.16 13.24 4.54
CA GLY A 77 -8.52 13.26 5.07
C GLY A 77 -8.49 13.56 6.56
N ASP A 78 -9.26 14.55 7.00
CA ASP A 78 -9.30 14.98 8.38
C ASP A 78 -10.75 15.05 8.87
N LEU A 79 -11.06 14.20 9.83
CA LEU A 79 -12.34 14.16 10.50
C LEU A 79 -12.30 15.10 11.71
N THR A 80 -13.07 16.17 11.68
CA THR A 80 -13.01 17.20 12.72
C THR A 80 -14.18 17.16 13.69
N GLY A 81 -14.86 16.06 13.86
CA GLY A 81 -16.04 15.97 14.73
C GLY A 81 -17.21 16.91 14.39
N ILE A 82 -16.92 17.99 13.68
CA ILE A 82 -17.86 18.99 13.18
C ILE A 82 -17.67 19.36 11.71
N SER A 83 -16.63 18.82 11.03
CA SER A 83 -16.47 18.93 9.56
C SER A 83 -15.46 17.91 9.04
N GLY A 84 -15.87 17.04 8.11
CA GLY A 84 -14.94 16.26 7.31
C GLY A 84 -14.34 17.14 6.21
N LYS A 85 -13.02 17.13 6.03
CA LYS A 85 -12.34 17.85 4.96
C LYS A 85 -11.14 17.08 4.41
N ILE A 86 -10.77 17.40 3.19
CA ILE A 86 -9.50 16.98 2.60
C ILE A 86 -8.58 18.20 2.56
N GLN A 87 -7.35 18.05 3.00
CA GLN A 87 -6.32 19.08 2.91
C GLN A 87 -5.20 18.64 1.97
N LYS A 88 -4.79 19.53 1.06
CA LYS A 88 -3.68 19.33 0.13
C LYS A 88 -2.47 20.12 0.58
N PHE A 89 -1.30 19.49 0.51
CA PHE A 89 0.00 20.05 0.85
C PHE A 89 1.01 19.75 -0.26
N THR A 90 2.06 20.55 -0.35
CA THR A 90 3.26 20.15 -1.09
C THR A 90 3.97 19.00 -0.35
N GLY A 91 4.89 18.28 -1.01
CA GLY A 91 5.65 17.20 -0.39
C GLY A 91 6.48 17.61 0.84
N ASN A 92 6.76 18.90 1.01
CA ASN A 92 7.44 19.46 2.19
C ASN A 92 6.48 19.99 3.27
N GLY A 93 5.16 19.78 3.10
CA GLY A 93 4.15 20.15 4.10
C GLY A 93 3.61 21.56 4.03
N THR A 94 3.90 22.34 2.97
CA THR A 94 3.28 23.65 2.77
C THR A 94 1.82 23.47 2.36
N PHE A 95 0.89 24.07 3.10
CA PHE A 95 -0.54 24.03 2.78
C PHE A 95 -0.82 24.67 1.41
N ILE A 96 -1.62 23.99 0.57
CA ILE A 96 -2.02 24.47 -0.75
C ILE A 96 -3.50 24.85 -0.74
N THR A 97 -4.39 23.91 -0.41
CA THR A 97 -5.83 24.10 -0.41
C THR A 97 -6.54 23.07 0.46
N ALA A 98 -7.82 23.29 0.73
CA ALA A 98 -8.69 22.33 1.38
C ALA A 98 -10.10 22.43 0.82
N TRP A 99 -10.83 21.31 0.86
CA TRP A 99 -12.23 21.25 0.47
C TRP A 99 -13.01 20.26 1.34
N GLY A 100 -14.32 20.35 1.25
CA GLY A 100 -15.25 19.55 2.03
C GLY A 100 -15.69 20.24 3.31
N ASN A 101 -16.92 19.93 3.67
CA ASN A 101 -17.58 20.32 4.92
C ASN A 101 -18.37 19.12 5.44
N LEU A 102 -18.87 19.16 6.67
CA LEU A 102 -19.77 18.15 7.18
C LEU A 102 -21.06 18.08 6.35
N GLY A 103 -21.44 16.90 5.91
CA GLY A 103 -22.68 16.69 5.16
C GLY A 103 -22.78 15.34 4.50
N PHE A 104 -23.92 15.07 3.86
CA PHE A 104 -24.24 13.83 3.18
C PHE A 104 -24.26 13.96 1.64
N GLY A 105 -24.19 15.19 1.12
CA GLY A 105 -24.26 15.44 -0.32
C GLY A 105 -22.91 15.54 -1.00
N PRO A 106 -22.92 15.74 -2.34
CA PRO A 106 -21.72 15.90 -3.13
C PRO A 106 -20.80 17.02 -2.62
N GLY A 107 -19.51 16.70 -2.49
CA GLY A 107 -18.49 17.66 -2.01
C GLY A 107 -18.47 17.87 -0.50
N THR A 108 -19.32 17.17 0.25
CA THR A 108 -19.33 17.17 1.72
C THR A 108 -18.97 15.79 2.25
N PHE A 109 -18.52 15.67 3.49
CA PHE A 109 -18.08 14.41 4.09
C PHE A 109 -18.66 14.21 5.47
N THR A 110 -18.98 12.96 5.79
CA THR A 110 -19.28 12.53 7.17
C THR A 110 -18.04 12.04 7.88
N ASN A 111 -17.31 11.12 7.25
CA ASN A 111 -16.09 10.53 7.79
C ASN A 111 -15.17 10.04 6.64
N PRO A 112 -14.35 10.93 6.05
CA PRO A 112 -13.44 10.56 4.98
C PRO A 112 -12.33 9.64 5.53
N THR A 113 -12.53 8.32 5.39
CA THR A 113 -11.66 7.30 6.01
C THR A 113 -10.39 7.05 5.23
N GLN A 114 -10.46 6.92 3.91
CA GLN A 114 -9.32 6.58 3.08
C GLN A 114 -9.36 7.30 1.74
N LEU A 115 -8.17 7.55 1.17
CA LEU A 115 -7.99 8.26 -0.08
C LEU A 115 -7.11 7.49 -1.05
N SER A 116 -7.38 7.63 -2.35
CA SER A 116 -6.51 7.13 -3.40
C SER A 116 -6.49 8.09 -4.58
N ALA A 117 -5.36 8.19 -5.28
CA ALA A 117 -5.22 8.99 -6.49
C ALA A 117 -5.12 8.11 -7.73
N ASP A 118 -5.72 8.53 -8.86
CA ASP A 118 -5.52 7.90 -10.16
C ASP A 118 -4.34 8.53 -10.92
N SER A 119 -4.00 7.97 -12.08
CA SER A 119 -2.91 8.47 -12.94
C SER A 119 -3.15 9.86 -13.54
N ASN A 120 -4.35 10.40 -13.43
CA ASN A 120 -4.72 11.76 -13.84
C ASN A 120 -4.77 12.72 -12.65
N ASP A 121 -4.28 12.29 -11.50
CA ASP A 121 -4.29 13.04 -10.23
C ASP A 121 -5.71 13.36 -9.71
N ASN A 122 -6.72 12.59 -10.12
CA ASN A 122 -8.03 12.68 -9.47
C ASN A 122 -8.00 11.96 -8.13
N ILE A 123 -8.65 12.54 -7.13
CA ILE A 123 -8.69 12.03 -5.77
C ILE A 123 -10.02 11.36 -5.50
N TYR A 124 -9.96 10.10 -5.11
CA TYR A 124 -11.11 9.31 -4.69
C TYR A 124 -11.11 9.20 -3.17
N VAL A 125 -12.26 9.37 -2.58
CA VAL A 125 -12.45 9.39 -1.12
C VAL A 125 -13.53 8.38 -0.74
N ALA A 126 -13.21 7.46 0.16
CA ALA A 126 -14.21 6.63 0.84
C ALA A 126 -14.75 7.41 2.04
N ASP A 127 -16.07 7.62 2.11
CA ASP A 127 -16.74 8.42 3.12
C ASP A 127 -17.67 7.53 3.96
N LEU A 128 -17.16 7.03 5.06
CA LEU A 128 -17.87 6.15 5.97
C LEU A 128 -19.05 6.88 6.62
N GLY A 129 -20.22 6.24 6.59
CA GLY A 129 -21.44 6.78 7.19
C GLY A 129 -22.19 7.75 6.28
N ASN A 130 -21.69 8.02 5.07
CA ASN A 130 -22.44 8.80 4.09
C ASN A 130 -23.46 7.90 3.38
N ALA A 131 -24.74 8.13 3.69
CA ALA A 131 -25.81 7.26 3.20
C ALA A 131 -26.10 7.41 1.70
N GLU A 132 -25.62 8.47 1.05
CA GLU A 132 -25.97 8.81 -0.33
C GLU A 132 -24.76 8.76 -1.27
N THR A 133 -23.56 9.10 -0.76
CA THR A 133 -22.35 9.27 -1.56
C THR A 133 -21.13 8.65 -0.88
N ALA A 134 -21.14 7.32 -0.75
CA ALA A 134 -20.11 6.56 -0.05
C ALA A 134 -18.71 6.70 -0.67
N VAL A 135 -18.64 6.97 -1.97
CA VAL A 135 -17.40 7.26 -2.71
C VAL A 135 -17.56 8.56 -3.48
N GLN A 136 -16.60 9.45 -3.35
CA GLN A 136 -16.59 10.73 -4.04
C GLN A 136 -15.28 10.93 -4.80
N LYS A 137 -15.37 11.50 -6.01
CA LYS A 137 -14.23 11.81 -6.88
C LYS A 137 -14.08 13.32 -7.07
N PHE A 138 -12.86 13.78 -6.97
CA PHE A 138 -12.47 15.19 -7.13
C PHE A 138 -11.29 15.33 -8.09
N THR A 139 -11.13 16.51 -8.68
CA THR A 139 -9.85 16.89 -9.29
C THR A 139 -8.79 17.08 -8.21
N SER A 140 -7.53 17.16 -8.61
CA SER A 140 -6.40 17.47 -7.72
C SER A 140 -6.52 18.81 -6.96
N ASN A 141 -7.43 19.69 -7.35
CA ASN A 141 -7.69 20.97 -6.71
C ASN A 141 -9.01 21.00 -5.91
N GLY A 142 -9.66 19.84 -5.76
CA GLY A 142 -10.86 19.71 -4.94
C GLY A 142 -12.16 20.05 -5.65
N THR A 143 -12.17 20.22 -6.99
CA THR A 143 -13.42 20.34 -7.75
C THR A 143 -14.11 18.98 -7.78
N PHE A 144 -15.35 18.93 -7.30
CA PHE A 144 -16.17 17.73 -7.34
C PHE A 144 -16.42 17.27 -8.79
N LEU A 145 -16.28 15.99 -9.05
CA LEU A 145 -16.50 15.38 -10.37
C LEU A 145 -17.71 14.47 -10.39
N THR A 146 -17.75 13.52 -9.48
CA THR A 146 -18.84 12.53 -9.37
C THR A 146 -18.84 11.87 -8.01
N SER A 147 -19.93 11.17 -7.68
CA SER A 147 -20.05 10.33 -6.50
C SER A 147 -20.98 9.15 -6.77
N TRP A 148 -20.81 8.09 -5.99
CA TRP A 148 -21.68 6.91 -6.05
C TRP A 148 -21.71 6.18 -4.73
N GLY A 149 -22.60 5.21 -4.64
CA GLY A 149 -22.75 4.34 -3.49
C GLY A 149 -23.73 4.89 -2.46
N SER A 150 -24.91 4.31 -2.41
CA SER A 150 -25.86 4.50 -1.32
C SER A 150 -25.71 3.41 -0.28
N THR A 151 -26.34 3.58 0.88
CA THR A 151 -26.39 2.55 1.92
C THR A 151 -27.17 1.31 1.44
N GLY A 152 -26.63 0.13 1.64
CA GLY A 152 -27.32 -1.14 1.36
C GLY A 152 -26.41 -2.32 1.05
N LEU A 153 -27.04 -3.44 0.67
CA LEU A 153 -26.40 -4.74 0.42
C LEU A 153 -26.26 -5.07 -1.08
N SER A 154 -26.94 -4.33 -1.94
CA SER A 154 -26.94 -4.56 -3.40
C SER A 154 -25.62 -4.14 -4.04
N ASP A 155 -25.45 -4.46 -5.33
CA ASP A 155 -24.30 -4.01 -6.11
C ASP A 155 -24.30 -2.47 -6.21
N GLY A 156 -23.13 -1.87 -5.99
CA GLY A 156 -22.98 -0.43 -5.94
C GLY A 156 -23.41 0.23 -4.62
N GLN A 157 -23.96 -0.52 -3.66
CA GLN A 157 -24.31 -0.03 -2.32
C GLN A 157 -23.26 -0.47 -1.29
N PHE A 158 -23.18 0.24 -0.17
CA PHE A 158 -22.22 0.01 0.90
C PHE A 158 -22.89 0.05 2.27
N ILE A 159 -22.38 -0.72 3.22
CA ILE A 159 -22.71 -0.55 4.64
C ILE A 159 -21.64 0.30 5.32
N ASN A 160 -20.38 -0.08 5.15
CA ASN A 160 -19.24 0.61 5.75
C ASN A 160 -18.05 0.64 4.78
N PRO A 161 -18.01 1.57 3.82
CA PRO A 161 -16.84 1.72 2.95
C PRO A 161 -15.62 2.14 3.77
N SER A 162 -14.54 1.38 3.71
CA SER A 162 -13.35 1.60 4.55
C SER A 162 -12.09 1.88 3.74
N GLY A 163 -11.59 0.91 2.99
CA GLY A 163 -10.40 1.02 2.15
C GLY A 163 -10.75 1.33 0.71
N ILE A 164 -9.92 2.11 0.04
CA ILE A 164 -10.08 2.45 -1.38
C ILE A 164 -8.74 2.38 -2.11
N GLY A 165 -8.72 1.71 -3.26
CA GLY A 165 -7.55 1.64 -4.13
C GLY A 165 -7.94 1.88 -5.58
N VAL A 166 -7.02 2.44 -6.36
CA VAL A 166 -7.24 2.73 -7.80
C VAL A 166 -6.16 2.04 -8.62
N ASP A 167 -6.57 1.32 -9.69
CA ASP A 167 -5.63 0.65 -10.58
C ASP A 167 -5.12 1.55 -11.71
N SER A 168 -4.17 1.05 -12.52
CA SER A 168 -3.56 1.80 -13.62
C SER A 168 -4.53 2.18 -14.75
N LYS A 169 -5.74 1.61 -14.75
CA LYS A 169 -6.82 1.92 -15.69
C LYS A 169 -7.88 2.83 -15.07
N SER A 170 -7.61 3.38 -13.88
CA SER A 170 -8.52 4.17 -13.06
C SER A 170 -9.80 3.41 -12.63
N ASN A 171 -9.75 2.06 -12.55
CA ASN A 171 -10.82 1.34 -11.87
C ASN A 171 -10.63 1.48 -10.35
N VAL A 172 -11.74 1.62 -9.65
CA VAL A 172 -11.81 1.88 -8.22
C VAL A 172 -12.24 0.62 -7.48
N TYR A 173 -11.50 0.26 -6.45
CA TYR A 173 -11.78 -0.89 -5.59
C TYR A 173 -12.08 -0.38 -4.19
N VAL A 174 -13.20 -0.81 -3.62
CA VAL A 174 -13.68 -0.36 -2.31
C VAL A 174 -13.94 -1.57 -1.42
N ALA A 175 -13.33 -1.59 -0.25
CA ALA A 175 -13.64 -2.55 0.80
C ALA A 175 -14.89 -2.09 1.56
N ASP A 176 -15.80 -3.02 1.82
CA ASP A 176 -17.07 -2.77 2.46
C ASP A 176 -17.24 -3.78 3.61
N TYR A 177 -17.05 -3.33 4.86
CA TYR A 177 -17.06 -4.20 6.02
C TYR A 177 -18.43 -4.27 6.72
N GLY A 178 -18.51 -5.08 7.77
CA GLY A 178 -19.73 -5.33 8.53
C GLY A 178 -20.55 -6.47 7.92
N GLU A 179 -21.79 -6.23 7.53
CA GLU A 179 -22.66 -7.27 6.95
C GLU A 179 -22.21 -7.71 5.56
N ASN A 180 -21.63 -6.79 4.76
CA ASN A 180 -21.21 -7.06 3.38
C ASN A 180 -19.91 -7.88 3.28
N ASN A 181 -18.89 -7.54 4.06
CA ASN A 181 -17.57 -8.19 4.05
C ASN A 181 -17.07 -8.55 2.63
N ARG A 182 -17.01 -7.56 1.76
CA ARG A 182 -16.70 -7.73 0.33
C ARG A 182 -15.78 -6.61 -0.19
N VAL A 183 -15.26 -6.81 -1.38
CA VAL A 183 -14.66 -5.76 -2.22
C VAL A 183 -15.54 -5.56 -3.44
N GLN A 184 -15.81 -4.32 -3.80
CA GLN A 184 -16.49 -3.95 -5.03
C GLN A 184 -15.55 -3.17 -5.95
N LYS A 185 -15.62 -3.45 -7.25
CA LYS A 185 -14.88 -2.77 -8.31
C LYS A 185 -15.82 -1.96 -9.18
N PHE A 186 -15.38 -0.74 -9.49
CA PHE A 186 -16.11 0.22 -10.32
C PHE A 186 -15.19 0.74 -11.43
N ASP A 187 -15.76 1.27 -12.50
CA ASP A 187 -15.05 2.13 -13.43
C ASP A 187 -14.79 3.51 -12.81
N ASN A 188 -14.09 4.38 -13.53
CA ASN A 188 -13.74 5.73 -13.09
C ASN A 188 -14.93 6.71 -13.01
N ASN A 189 -16.12 6.28 -13.45
CA ASN A 189 -17.38 7.04 -13.36
C ASN A 189 -18.31 6.51 -12.27
N GLY A 190 -17.89 5.44 -11.56
CA GLY A 190 -18.69 4.81 -10.52
C GLY A 190 -19.66 3.74 -10.99
N ASN A 191 -19.57 3.29 -12.24
CA ASN A 191 -20.37 2.16 -12.71
C ASN A 191 -19.81 0.86 -12.14
N PHE A 192 -20.67 0.05 -11.53
CA PHE A 192 -20.31 -1.25 -10.98
C PHE A 192 -19.78 -2.19 -12.06
N ILE A 193 -18.64 -2.85 -11.78
CA ILE A 193 -18.04 -3.84 -12.68
C ILE A 193 -18.19 -5.24 -12.10
N THR A 194 -17.71 -5.47 -10.87
CA THR A 194 -17.74 -6.77 -10.22
C THR A 194 -17.57 -6.64 -8.71
N LYS A 195 -17.79 -7.73 -8.00
CA LYS A 195 -17.52 -7.85 -6.56
C LYS A 195 -17.00 -9.23 -6.22
N TRP A 196 -16.32 -9.35 -5.10
CA TRP A 196 -15.95 -10.62 -4.48
C TRP A 196 -15.88 -10.49 -2.97
N GLY A 197 -15.92 -11.61 -2.31
CA GLY A 197 -15.92 -11.69 -0.87
C GLY A 197 -17.26 -12.07 -0.29
N SER A 198 -17.19 -12.66 0.86
CA SER A 198 -18.32 -12.99 1.75
C SER A 198 -17.76 -13.13 3.16
N THR A 199 -18.61 -13.09 4.17
CA THR A 199 -18.19 -13.29 5.57
C THR A 199 -17.59 -14.68 5.78
N GLY A 200 -16.39 -14.74 6.34
CA GLY A 200 -15.75 -16.01 6.70
C GLY A 200 -14.22 -15.96 6.79
N THR A 201 -13.62 -17.15 6.98
CA THR A 201 -12.18 -17.36 7.17
C THR A 201 -11.50 -18.06 6.00
N GLY A 202 -12.27 -18.52 4.99
CA GLY A 202 -11.76 -19.19 3.80
C GLY A 202 -11.03 -18.23 2.85
N ASP A 203 -10.46 -18.77 1.76
CA ASP A 203 -9.84 -17.99 0.71
C ASP A 203 -10.90 -17.18 -0.03
N GLY A 204 -10.65 -15.86 -0.19
CA GLY A 204 -11.62 -14.94 -0.77
C GLY A 204 -12.78 -14.54 0.17
N GLN A 205 -12.83 -15.04 1.40
CA GLN A 205 -13.76 -14.59 2.44
C GLN A 205 -13.08 -13.58 3.36
N PHE A 206 -13.86 -12.68 3.96
CA PHE A 206 -13.35 -11.62 4.83
C PHE A 206 -14.13 -11.51 6.14
N ILE A 207 -13.46 -10.99 7.17
CA ILE A 207 -14.08 -10.44 8.36
C ILE A 207 -13.54 -9.01 8.54
N ASN A 208 -14.40 -8.01 8.39
CA ASN A 208 -14.05 -6.60 8.51
C ASN A 208 -12.83 -6.19 7.65
N PRO A 209 -12.90 -6.31 6.31
CA PRO A 209 -11.84 -5.84 5.44
C PRO A 209 -11.63 -4.33 5.65
N ALA A 210 -10.37 -3.91 5.90
CA ALA A 210 -10.06 -2.57 6.37
C ALA A 210 -9.47 -1.65 5.30
N ASP A 211 -8.51 -2.14 4.50
CA ASP A 211 -7.80 -1.31 3.53
C ASP A 211 -7.40 -2.10 2.29
N ILE A 212 -7.14 -1.36 1.19
CA ILE A 212 -6.79 -1.91 -0.13
C ILE A 212 -5.56 -1.21 -0.70
N ALA A 213 -4.59 -2.00 -1.20
CA ALA A 213 -3.51 -1.51 -2.03
C ALA A 213 -3.49 -2.21 -3.39
N ILE A 214 -3.04 -1.50 -4.42
CA ILE A 214 -2.95 -2.01 -5.79
C ILE A 214 -1.48 -1.95 -6.25
N ASP A 215 -0.93 -3.06 -6.76
CA ASP A 215 0.43 -3.07 -7.31
C ASP A 215 0.46 -2.67 -8.79
N LYS A 216 1.65 -2.51 -9.35
CA LYS A 216 1.87 -2.15 -10.76
C LYS A 216 1.30 -3.15 -11.77
N LEU A 217 1.07 -4.38 -11.35
CA LEU A 217 0.46 -5.44 -12.16
C LEU A 217 -1.06 -5.46 -12.00
N ASN A 218 -1.61 -4.49 -11.26
CA ASN A 218 -3.02 -4.38 -10.89
C ASN A 218 -3.52 -5.55 -10.01
N ASN A 219 -2.62 -6.19 -9.25
CA ASN A 219 -3.07 -7.10 -8.21
C ASN A 219 -3.59 -6.30 -7.00
N VAL A 220 -4.63 -6.83 -6.39
CA VAL A 220 -5.36 -6.20 -5.28
C VAL A 220 -4.96 -6.89 -3.97
N TYR A 221 -4.47 -6.12 -3.03
CA TYR A 221 -4.13 -6.57 -1.68
C TYR A 221 -5.17 -6.03 -0.71
N VAL A 222 -5.79 -6.89 0.07
CA VAL A 222 -6.85 -6.55 1.02
C VAL A 222 -6.42 -6.91 2.43
N VAL A 223 -6.46 -5.94 3.32
CA VAL A 223 -6.32 -6.19 4.77
C VAL A 223 -7.59 -6.80 5.29
N ASP A 224 -7.56 -8.06 5.64
CA ASP A 224 -8.65 -8.83 6.24
C ASP A 224 -8.51 -8.79 7.77
N ARG A 225 -8.90 -7.64 8.34
CA ARG A 225 -8.60 -7.22 9.71
C ARG A 225 -9.06 -8.22 10.75
N GLY A 226 -10.29 -8.73 10.62
CA GLY A 226 -10.87 -9.64 11.61
C GLY A 226 -10.29 -11.06 11.53
N ASN A 227 -9.56 -11.39 10.47
CA ASN A 227 -8.84 -12.65 10.31
C ASN A 227 -7.33 -12.50 10.53
N ASP A 228 -6.85 -11.31 10.90
CA ASP A 228 -5.43 -11.00 11.13
C ASP A 228 -4.52 -11.44 9.97
N ARG A 229 -4.93 -11.13 8.73
CA ARG A 229 -4.22 -11.53 7.53
C ARG A 229 -4.33 -10.50 6.40
N VAL A 230 -3.53 -10.69 5.37
CA VAL A 230 -3.67 -10.03 4.07
C VAL A 230 -4.00 -11.07 3.02
N GLN A 231 -4.91 -10.76 2.11
CA GLN A 231 -5.22 -11.58 0.94
C GLN A 231 -4.88 -10.81 -0.33
N LYS A 232 -4.30 -11.51 -1.32
CA LYS A 232 -3.96 -10.98 -2.64
C LYS A 232 -4.85 -11.61 -3.69
N PHE A 233 -5.34 -10.78 -4.60
CA PHE A 233 -6.22 -11.15 -5.72
C PHE A 233 -5.66 -10.60 -7.03
N ASP A 234 -6.08 -11.16 -8.15
CA ASP A 234 -5.95 -10.49 -9.44
C ASP A 234 -6.96 -9.34 -9.56
N ASN A 235 -6.90 -8.59 -10.67
CA ASN A 235 -7.79 -7.46 -10.93
C ASN A 235 -9.26 -7.85 -11.23
N ASN A 236 -9.57 -9.14 -11.30
CA ASN A 236 -10.92 -9.68 -11.46
C ASN A 236 -11.48 -10.26 -10.16
N GLY A 237 -10.70 -10.24 -9.07
CA GLY A 237 -11.07 -10.77 -7.77
C GLY A 237 -10.79 -12.26 -7.58
N ASN A 238 -10.01 -12.89 -8.47
CA ASN A 238 -9.58 -14.28 -8.27
C ASN A 238 -8.48 -14.32 -7.22
N PHE A 239 -8.64 -15.18 -6.21
CA PHE A 239 -7.68 -15.36 -5.14
C PHE A 239 -6.33 -15.86 -5.68
N ILE A 240 -5.23 -15.24 -5.23
CA ILE A 240 -3.86 -15.64 -5.60
C ILE A 240 -3.15 -16.25 -4.39
N THR A 241 -3.10 -15.53 -3.26
CA THR A 241 -2.41 -15.98 -2.04
C THR A 241 -2.86 -15.17 -0.82
N LYS A 242 -2.46 -15.63 0.35
CA LYS A 242 -2.66 -14.94 1.62
C LYS A 242 -1.46 -15.15 2.54
N TRP A 243 -1.28 -14.26 3.50
CA TRP A 243 -0.32 -14.42 4.60
C TRP A 243 -0.80 -13.69 5.84
N GLY A 244 -0.23 -14.04 6.97
CA GLY A 244 -0.61 -13.54 8.29
C GLY A 244 -1.42 -14.55 9.09
N SER A 245 -1.34 -14.41 10.37
CA SER A 245 -2.15 -15.10 11.38
C SER A 245 -2.14 -14.28 12.66
N THR A 246 -3.08 -14.51 13.55
CA THR A 246 -3.14 -13.81 14.85
C THR A 246 -1.87 -14.02 15.67
N GLY A 247 -1.26 -12.93 16.15
CA GLY A 247 -0.12 -13.00 17.06
C GLY A 247 0.78 -11.78 17.03
N THR A 248 1.92 -11.89 17.75
CA THR A 248 2.91 -10.83 17.93
C THR A 248 4.25 -11.12 17.23
N GLY A 249 4.44 -12.33 16.70
CA GLY A 249 5.66 -12.74 16.00
C GLY A 249 5.79 -12.10 14.61
N ASP A 250 6.93 -12.32 13.95
CA ASP A 250 7.16 -11.88 12.57
C ASP A 250 6.18 -12.57 11.62
N GLY A 251 5.55 -11.78 10.74
CA GLY A 251 4.50 -12.27 9.84
C GLY A 251 3.15 -12.55 10.48
N GLN A 252 3.01 -12.36 11.82
CA GLN A 252 1.74 -12.39 12.52
C GLN A 252 1.17 -10.98 12.71
N PHE A 253 -0.13 -10.84 12.81
CA PHE A 253 -0.82 -9.56 12.98
C PHE A 253 -1.78 -9.57 14.17
N GLN A 254 -2.09 -8.38 14.64
CA GLN A 254 -3.19 -8.13 15.55
C GLN A 254 -3.95 -6.89 15.08
N SER A 255 -5.17 -7.08 14.59
CA SER A 255 -5.99 -6.01 14.03
C SER A 255 -5.23 -5.12 13.03
N PRO A 256 -4.71 -5.64 11.92
CA PRO A 256 -4.05 -4.84 10.89
C PRO A 256 -5.05 -3.85 10.29
N ILE A 257 -4.62 -2.61 9.98
CA ILE A 257 -5.54 -1.53 9.61
C ILE A 257 -5.19 -0.81 8.30
N GLY A 258 -3.95 -0.87 7.84
CA GLY A 258 -3.52 -0.13 6.65
C GLY A 258 -2.54 -0.94 5.82
N ILE A 259 -2.53 -0.72 4.50
CA ILE A 259 -1.64 -1.40 3.58
C ILE A 259 -1.20 -0.47 2.45
N THR A 260 0.03 -0.61 2.03
CA THR A 260 0.51 0.00 0.78
C THR A 260 1.51 -0.91 0.09
N VAL A 261 1.71 -0.71 -1.21
CA VAL A 261 2.71 -1.43 -2.00
C VAL A 261 3.56 -0.42 -2.78
N ASN A 262 4.88 -0.54 -2.66
CA ASN A 262 5.77 0.36 -3.37
C ASN A 262 6.04 -0.11 -4.80
N SER A 263 6.76 0.72 -5.54
CA SER A 263 7.11 0.46 -6.95
C SER A 263 8.01 -0.77 -7.16
N LYS A 264 8.65 -1.28 -6.13
CA LYS A 264 9.47 -2.51 -6.14
C LYS A 264 8.65 -3.76 -5.78
N GLY A 265 7.35 -3.62 -5.49
CA GLY A 265 6.47 -4.72 -5.08
C GLY A 265 6.61 -5.12 -3.60
N ILE A 266 7.24 -4.29 -2.78
CA ILE A 266 7.28 -4.50 -1.33
C ILE A 266 5.97 -3.98 -0.74
N VAL A 267 5.30 -4.84 0.01
CA VAL A 267 4.04 -4.57 0.69
C VAL A 267 4.33 -4.17 2.14
N TYR A 268 3.76 -3.06 2.60
CA TYR A 268 3.85 -2.60 3.98
C TYR A 268 2.47 -2.67 4.62
N VAL A 269 2.40 -3.24 5.81
CA VAL A 269 1.15 -3.44 6.56
C VAL A 269 1.27 -2.78 7.92
N VAL A 270 0.32 -1.93 8.26
CA VAL A 270 0.18 -1.36 9.60
C VAL A 270 -0.50 -2.40 10.49
N ASP A 271 0.24 -2.96 11.41
CA ASP A 271 -0.19 -3.94 12.41
C ASP A 271 -0.65 -3.20 13.68
N GLY A 272 -1.89 -2.73 13.65
CA GLY A 272 -2.42 -1.74 14.58
C GLY A 272 -2.39 -2.20 16.04
N GLY A 273 -2.82 -3.42 16.32
CA GLY A 273 -2.84 -3.98 17.67
C GLY A 273 -1.45 -4.23 18.26
N ASN A 274 -0.44 -4.42 17.39
CA ASN A 274 0.96 -4.60 17.81
C ASN A 274 1.78 -3.30 17.72
N SER A 275 1.18 -2.17 17.32
CA SER A 275 1.83 -0.85 17.20
C SER A 275 3.11 -0.88 16.36
N ARG A 276 3.09 -1.57 15.20
CA ARG A 276 4.24 -1.72 14.31
C ARG A 276 3.84 -1.70 12.84
N VAL A 277 4.81 -1.54 11.96
CA VAL A 277 4.68 -1.77 10.52
C VAL A 277 5.53 -2.97 10.14
N GLN A 278 4.98 -3.87 9.33
CA GLN A 278 5.71 -5.01 8.80
C GLN A 278 5.80 -4.89 7.27
N SER A 279 6.93 -5.31 6.69
CA SER A 279 7.15 -5.31 5.25
C SER A 279 7.31 -6.72 4.71
N PHE A 280 6.76 -6.96 3.52
CA PHE A 280 6.73 -8.27 2.87
C PHE A 280 7.16 -8.13 1.42
N SER A 281 7.95 -9.07 0.92
CA SER A 281 8.28 -9.21 -0.49
C SER A 281 7.98 -10.63 -0.97
N LEU A 282 7.77 -10.80 -2.27
CA LEU A 282 7.77 -12.14 -2.84
C LEU A 282 9.16 -12.77 -2.59
N ALA A 283 9.16 -13.99 -2.05
CA ALA A 283 10.40 -14.74 -1.93
C ALA A 283 10.99 -14.94 -3.34
N PRO A 284 12.32 -14.84 -3.51
CA PRO A 284 12.95 -15.24 -4.77
C PRO A 284 12.61 -16.72 -5.06
N LYS A 285 12.20 -16.98 -6.30
CA LYS A 285 11.94 -18.34 -6.78
C LYS A 285 13.24 -19.10 -6.92
#